data_641f01578e44ab18085ee2185f272e9a
#
_entry.id   641f01578e44ab18085ee2185f272e9a
#
_cell.length_a   1.000
_cell.length_b   1.000
_cell.length_c   1.000
_cell.angle_alpha   90.00
_cell.angle_beta   90.00
_cell.angle_gamma   90.00
#
_symmetry.space_group_name_H-M   'P 1'
#
loop_
_entity.id
_entity.type
_entity.pdbx_description
1 polymer ?
#
loop_
_entity_poly.entity_id
_entity_poly.type
_entity_poly.pdbx_seq_one_letter_code
_entity_poly.pdbx_strand_id
1 'polypeptide(L)'
;MTRSPEPAVYDVLDERFVDLIAPSGELEHLADGCAWAEGPVYVPAEAAVYWSDVRNDRLLRFDEATDLVTEVERPANFCNGHTLDNDGVIVACEHGTRSVVRWWPVDGGGGRRETIADSFGGKRLNSPNDVVVASDGSVWFTDPTYGIDSNAEGYAAESEIGSSNVYRVDPSSGEVSAQVTDMVRPNGLAFSPDESKLFVSDTGVSHVEGGPRHIRVFDVDLAVGEVTDGGAVFATCPAGVFDGFRLDADGRLWASGEQGVHCYDPDGVLLGTIRLPETCANLEFAGPNLYMTATSSLYRVRLSFG
;
A
#
# COMPACT_ATOMS: atom_id res chain seq x y z
N MET A 1 38.21 -16.73 -8.53
CA MET A 1 36.73 -16.75 -8.54
C MET A 1 36.32 -15.35 -8.90
N THR A 2 35.89 -15.10 -10.11
CA THR A 2 35.31 -13.83 -10.54
C THR A 2 33.94 -13.73 -9.91
N ARG A 3 33.71 -12.76 -8.99
CA ARG A 3 32.38 -12.41 -8.53
C ARG A 3 31.55 -12.10 -9.78
N SER A 4 30.40 -12.73 -9.92
CA SER A 4 29.37 -12.27 -10.86
C SER A 4 29.08 -10.80 -10.54
N PRO A 5 28.97 -9.91 -11.53
CA PRO A 5 28.56 -8.54 -11.25
C PRO A 5 27.24 -8.56 -10.48
N GLU A 6 27.15 -7.79 -9.40
CA GLU A 6 25.87 -7.57 -8.72
C GLU A 6 24.90 -6.99 -9.75
N PRO A 7 23.65 -7.44 -9.78
CA PRO A 7 22.65 -6.88 -10.69
C PRO A 7 22.55 -5.37 -10.44
N ALA A 8 22.43 -4.62 -11.52
CA ALA A 8 22.23 -3.18 -11.43
C ALA A 8 20.94 -2.91 -10.63
N VAL A 9 20.99 -1.95 -9.71
CA VAL A 9 19.83 -1.54 -8.91
C VAL A 9 18.67 -1.02 -9.80
N TYR A 10 19.00 -0.47 -10.96
CA TYR A 10 18.05 0.15 -11.86
C TYR A 10 18.05 -0.51 -13.24
N ASP A 11 16.86 -0.93 -13.69
CA ASP A 11 16.63 -1.26 -15.10
C ASP A 11 16.00 -0.04 -15.77
N VAL A 12 16.74 0.56 -16.67
CA VAL A 12 16.29 1.68 -17.49
C VAL A 12 15.71 1.14 -18.79
N LEU A 13 14.41 1.31 -18.99
CA LEU A 13 13.70 0.90 -20.22
C LEU A 13 13.41 2.10 -21.13
N ASP A 14 13.25 3.28 -20.53
CA ASP A 14 13.07 4.56 -21.19
C ASP A 14 14.02 5.58 -20.58
N GLU A 15 14.64 6.46 -21.40
CA GLU A 15 15.62 7.45 -20.92
C GLU A 15 15.03 8.43 -19.89
N ARG A 16 13.71 8.68 -19.92
CA ARG A 16 13.00 9.49 -18.93
C ARG A 16 13.14 8.98 -17.50
N PHE A 17 13.39 7.65 -17.33
CA PHE A 17 13.60 7.08 -16.01
C PHE A 17 14.90 7.52 -15.36
N VAL A 18 15.95 7.81 -16.18
CA VAL A 18 17.25 8.26 -15.67
C VAL A 18 17.13 9.59 -14.91
N ASP A 19 16.26 10.49 -15.38
CA ASP A 19 16.06 11.80 -14.77
C ASP A 19 15.34 11.71 -13.41
N LEU A 20 14.69 10.57 -13.12
CA LEU A 20 13.98 10.34 -11.87
C LEU A 20 14.89 9.82 -10.75
N ILE A 21 16.09 9.34 -11.08
CA ILE A 21 17.01 8.73 -10.12
C ILE A 21 18.05 9.76 -9.70
N ALA A 22 18.24 9.95 -8.40
CA ALA A 22 19.30 10.84 -7.91
C ALA A 22 20.70 10.31 -8.30
N PRO A 23 21.69 11.18 -8.57
CA PRO A 23 23.05 10.75 -8.92
C PRO A 23 23.71 9.84 -7.87
N SER A 24 23.30 9.95 -6.60
CA SER A 24 23.72 9.09 -5.50
C SER A 24 22.63 8.08 -5.11
N GLY A 25 21.74 7.70 -6.05
CA GLY A 25 20.62 6.80 -5.80
C GLY A 25 21.08 5.37 -5.49
N GLU A 26 21.76 5.18 -4.37
CA GLU A 26 22.09 3.86 -3.83
C GLU A 26 20.85 3.27 -3.15
N LEU A 27 20.70 1.94 -3.26
CA LEU A 27 19.70 1.21 -2.50
C LEU A 27 20.20 1.03 -1.07
N GLU A 28 19.55 1.67 -0.12
CA GLU A 28 19.86 1.55 1.28
C GLU A 28 18.98 0.48 1.92
N HIS A 29 19.58 -0.44 2.68
CA HIS A 29 18.88 -1.44 3.50
C HIS A 29 18.80 -0.90 4.93
N LEU A 30 17.61 -0.53 5.39
CA LEU A 30 17.39 0.17 6.65
C LEU A 30 17.00 -0.75 7.80
N ALA A 31 16.26 -1.82 7.50
CA ALA A 31 15.80 -2.78 8.50
C ALA A 31 15.61 -4.17 7.88
N ASP A 32 15.67 -5.20 8.73
CA ASP A 32 15.38 -6.59 8.39
C ASP A 32 14.60 -7.30 9.52
N GLY A 33 14.33 -8.60 9.33
CA GLY A 33 13.72 -9.45 10.35
C GLY A 33 12.21 -9.40 10.41
N CYS A 34 11.53 -8.86 9.40
CA CYS A 34 10.10 -9.03 9.20
C CYS A 34 9.79 -10.44 8.63
N ALA A 35 8.60 -10.92 8.89
CA ALA A 35 8.06 -12.11 8.22
C ALA A 35 7.25 -11.71 6.97
N TRP A 36 6.63 -10.53 6.97
CA TRP A 36 6.01 -9.87 5.83
C TRP A 36 5.86 -8.38 6.11
N ALA A 37 6.76 -7.56 5.55
CA ALA A 37 6.78 -6.10 5.73
C ALA A 37 5.81 -5.43 4.76
N GLU A 38 4.89 -4.60 5.29
CA GLU A 38 3.78 -4.00 4.57
C GLU A 38 3.48 -2.55 5.01
N GLY A 39 2.66 -1.89 4.20
CA GLY A 39 1.96 -0.65 4.49
C GLY A 39 2.82 0.46 5.06
N PRO A 40 3.91 0.88 4.41
CA PRO A 40 4.71 1.98 4.94
C PRO A 40 3.91 3.28 4.87
N VAL A 41 4.03 4.10 5.92
CA VAL A 41 3.50 5.46 5.97
C VAL A 41 4.53 6.40 6.59
N TYR A 42 4.81 7.51 5.92
CA TYR A 42 5.68 8.55 6.44
C TYR A 42 4.88 9.56 7.25
N VAL A 43 5.31 9.83 8.48
CA VAL A 43 4.73 10.84 9.38
C VAL A 43 5.66 12.07 9.42
N PRO A 44 5.36 13.14 8.65
CA PRO A 44 6.27 14.29 8.53
C PRO A 44 6.55 15.00 9.85
N ALA A 45 5.54 15.07 10.74
CA ALA A 45 5.67 15.70 12.06
C ALA A 45 6.70 15.03 12.96
N GLU A 46 7.00 13.75 12.69
CA GLU A 46 7.94 12.94 13.47
C GLU A 46 9.23 12.62 12.71
N ALA A 47 9.30 12.96 11.41
CA ALA A 47 10.36 12.53 10.49
C ALA A 47 10.58 11.00 10.60
N ALA A 48 9.51 10.22 10.52
CA ALA A 48 9.56 8.79 10.75
C ALA A 48 8.66 8.02 9.76
N VAL A 49 9.09 6.79 9.45
CA VAL A 49 8.29 5.83 8.69
C VAL A 49 7.79 4.75 9.62
N TYR A 50 6.48 4.52 9.61
CA TYR A 50 5.84 3.38 10.27
C TYR A 50 5.51 2.32 9.22
N TRP A 51 5.59 1.04 9.59
CA TRP A 51 5.16 -0.06 8.73
C TRP A 51 4.73 -1.28 9.54
N SER A 52 3.98 -2.16 8.90
CA SER A 52 3.54 -3.44 9.47
C SER A 52 4.54 -4.55 9.22
N ASP A 53 4.72 -5.42 10.19
CA ASP A 53 5.20 -6.78 10.00
C ASP A 53 4.01 -7.70 10.28
N VAL A 54 3.20 -7.92 9.24
CA VAL A 54 1.85 -8.51 9.34
C VAL A 54 1.89 -9.87 10.02
N ARG A 55 2.74 -10.76 9.54
CA ARG A 55 2.82 -12.16 10.03
C ARG A 55 3.40 -12.29 11.44
N ASN A 56 4.21 -11.33 11.88
CA ASN A 56 4.70 -11.25 13.25
C ASN A 56 3.76 -10.46 14.16
N ASP A 57 2.65 -9.96 13.63
CA ASP A 57 1.63 -9.17 14.33
C ASP A 57 2.25 -8.01 15.13
N ARG A 58 3.05 -7.18 14.43
CA ARG A 58 3.72 -6.02 15.04
C ARG A 58 3.80 -4.83 14.09
N LEU A 59 3.92 -3.64 14.70
CA LEU A 59 4.21 -2.38 14.02
C LEU A 59 5.62 -1.91 14.38
N LEU A 60 6.32 -1.41 13.38
CA LEU A 60 7.68 -0.93 13.44
C LEU A 60 7.74 0.55 13.04
N ARG A 61 8.76 1.26 13.54
CA ARG A 61 9.02 2.67 13.24
C ARG A 61 10.52 2.85 12.96
N PHE A 62 10.83 3.48 11.84
CA PHE A 62 12.15 3.98 11.49
C PHE A 62 12.21 5.49 11.72
N ASP A 63 13.19 5.96 12.45
CA ASP A 63 13.41 7.37 12.75
C ASP A 63 14.54 7.90 11.86
N GLU A 64 14.24 8.87 10.99
CA GLU A 64 15.20 9.41 10.02
C GLU A 64 16.36 10.19 10.67
N ALA A 65 16.14 10.74 11.86
CA ALA A 65 17.17 11.55 12.52
C ALA A 65 18.24 10.69 13.23
N THR A 66 17.86 9.47 13.63
CA THR A 66 18.73 8.59 14.43
C THR A 66 19.09 7.30 13.72
N ASP A 67 18.47 6.99 12.58
CA ASP A 67 18.53 5.72 11.84
C ASP A 67 18.15 4.50 12.72
N LEU A 68 17.32 4.71 13.76
CA LEU A 68 16.91 3.64 14.66
C LEU A 68 15.55 3.05 14.23
N VAL A 69 15.46 1.72 14.32
CA VAL A 69 14.23 0.98 14.20
C VAL A 69 13.75 0.54 15.57
N THR A 70 12.48 0.79 15.85
CA THR A 70 11.82 0.40 17.10
C THR A 70 10.54 -0.38 16.82
N GLU A 71 10.25 -1.39 17.65
CA GLU A 71 8.94 -2.03 17.70
C GLU A 71 8.00 -1.12 18.49
N VAL A 72 6.94 -0.62 17.83
CA VAL A 72 5.99 0.32 18.42
C VAL A 72 4.89 -0.41 19.14
N GLU A 73 4.43 -1.51 18.57
CA GLU A 73 3.29 -2.26 19.10
C GLU A 73 3.34 -3.75 18.73
N ARG A 74 2.96 -4.59 19.72
CA ARG A 74 2.75 -6.03 19.58
C ARG A 74 1.85 -6.53 20.72
N PRO A 75 0.71 -7.24 20.46
CA PRO A 75 0.15 -7.50 19.13
C PRO A 75 -0.41 -6.21 18.48
N ALA A 76 -0.40 -6.16 17.16
CA ALA A 76 -0.83 -5.02 16.35
C ALA A 76 -2.11 -5.29 15.54
N ASN A 77 -2.89 -6.30 15.93
CA ASN A 77 -4.11 -6.74 15.25
C ASN A 77 -3.90 -7.15 13.79
N PHE A 78 -2.71 -7.71 13.46
CA PHE A 78 -2.33 -8.01 12.09
C PHE A 78 -2.56 -6.82 11.16
N CYS A 79 -2.06 -5.65 11.57
CA CYS A 79 -2.16 -4.43 10.80
C CYS A 79 -1.45 -4.60 9.45
N ASN A 80 -2.01 -3.99 8.38
CA ASN A 80 -1.48 -4.11 7.02
C ASN A 80 -1.19 -2.72 6.44
N GLY A 81 -2.04 -2.17 5.57
CA GLY A 81 -1.87 -0.89 4.91
C GLY A 81 -2.12 0.32 5.82
N HIS A 82 -1.40 1.41 5.54
CA HIS A 82 -1.55 2.68 6.26
C HIS A 82 -1.55 3.86 5.30
N THR A 83 -2.17 4.94 5.75
CA THR A 83 -2.06 6.28 5.16
C THR A 83 -2.19 7.33 6.25
N LEU A 84 -2.05 8.61 5.93
CA LEU A 84 -2.42 9.71 6.82
C LEU A 84 -3.78 10.28 6.42
N ASP A 85 -4.58 10.66 7.42
CA ASP A 85 -5.73 11.53 7.15
C ASP A 85 -5.31 13.00 7.01
N ASN A 86 -6.28 13.86 6.68
CA ASN A 86 -6.03 15.29 6.44
C ASN A 86 -5.57 16.06 7.68
N ASP A 87 -5.67 15.47 8.86
CA ASP A 87 -5.16 16.00 10.14
C ASP A 87 -3.78 15.42 10.50
N GLY A 88 -3.22 14.55 9.66
CA GLY A 88 -1.94 13.88 9.86
C GLY A 88 -2.00 12.70 10.84
N VAL A 89 -3.19 12.17 11.11
CA VAL A 89 -3.38 10.97 11.93
C VAL A 89 -3.26 9.73 11.05
N ILE A 90 -2.59 8.69 11.54
CA ILE A 90 -2.46 7.43 10.82
C ILE A 90 -3.84 6.75 10.72
N VAL A 91 -4.23 6.40 9.51
CA VAL A 91 -5.35 5.51 9.20
C VAL A 91 -4.78 4.16 8.81
N ALA A 92 -5.28 3.09 9.40
CA ALA A 92 -4.72 1.75 9.30
C ALA A 92 -5.80 0.70 9.01
N CYS A 93 -5.42 -0.30 8.21
CA CYS A 93 -6.19 -1.51 7.97
C CYS A 93 -5.76 -2.60 8.95
N GLU A 94 -6.69 -3.16 9.70
CA GLU A 94 -6.42 -4.24 10.65
C GLU A 94 -7.15 -5.52 10.22
N HIS A 95 -6.40 -6.56 9.85
CA HIS A 95 -6.96 -7.86 9.52
C HIS A 95 -7.61 -8.54 10.72
N GLY A 96 -6.95 -8.49 11.88
CA GLY A 96 -7.39 -9.19 13.08
C GLY A 96 -8.70 -8.67 13.65
N THR A 97 -8.93 -7.38 13.62
CA THR A 97 -10.21 -6.75 14.02
C THR A 97 -11.21 -6.68 12.87
N ARG A 98 -10.74 -6.88 11.62
CA ARG A 98 -11.53 -6.76 10.38
C ARG A 98 -12.10 -5.34 10.26
N SER A 99 -11.23 -4.34 10.43
CA SER A 99 -11.64 -2.93 10.49
C SER A 99 -10.61 -1.99 9.90
N VAL A 100 -11.06 -0.79 9.54
CA VAL A 100 -10.24 0.39 9.29
C VAL A 100 -10.33 1.30 10.49
N VAL A 101 -9.19 1.78 10.98
CA VAL A 101 -9.10 2.57 12.20
C VAL A 101 -8.27 3.83 12.02
N ARG A 102 -8.54 4.90 12.78
CA ARG A 102 -7.55 5.92 13.11
C ARG A 102 -6.70 5.42 14.26
N TRP A 103 -5.40 5.58 14.13
CA TRP A 103 -4.45 5.14 15.13
C TRP A 103 -3.50 6.26 15.55
N TRP A 104 -3.40 6.47 16.86
CA TRP A 104 -2.47 7.39 17.50
C TRP A 104 -1.44 6.55 18.25
N PRO A 105 -0.22 6.35 17.69
CA PRO A 105 0.81 5.59 18.37
C PRO A 105 1.22 6.26 19.69
N VAL A 106 1.63 5.43 20.66
CA VAL A 106 2.19 5.86 21.95
C VAL A 106 3.45 5.06 22.21
N ASP A 107 4.51 5.72 22.60
CA ASP A 107 5.77 5.06 22.98
C ASP A 107 5.54 3.99 24.04
N GLY A 108 6.02 2.77 23.77
CA GLY A 108 5.85 1.63 24.66
C GLY A 108 4.61 0.78 24.39
N GLY A 109 3.88 1.09 23.33
CA GLY A 109 2.72 0.30 22.84
C GLY A 109 1.37 0.71 23.40
N GLY A 110 0.29 0.18 22.83
CA GLY A 110 -1.08 0.43 23.28
C GLY A 110 -1.66 1.76 22.83
N GLY A 111 -1.30 2.23 21.64
CA GLY A 111 -1.84 3.45 21.03
C GLY A 111 -3.37 3.48 20.97
N ARG A 112 -3.95 4.70 21.03
CA ARG A 112 -5.40 4.89 20.90
C ARG A 112 -5.85 4.53 19.48
N ARG A 113 -6.97 3.82 19.38
CA ARG A 113 -7.67 3.52 18.13
C ARG A 113 -9.10 4.04 18.14
N GLU A 114 -9.55 4.44 16.97
CA GLU A 114 -10.93 4.82 16.71
C GLU A 114 -11.37 4.13 15.42
N THR A 115 -12.41 3.29 15.51
CA THR A 115 -12.92 2.56 14.33
C THR A 115 -13.59 3.51 13.37
N ILE A 116 -13.17 3.46 12.10
CA ILE A 116 -13.78 4.17 10.97
C ILE A 116 -14.85 3.28 10.33
N ALA A 117 -14.49 2.02 10.05
CA ALA A 117 -15.39 1.04 9.46
C ALA A 117 -15.03 -0.38 9.92
N ASP A 118 -16.03 -1.21 10.22
CA ASP A 118 -15.89 -2.64 10.56
C ASP A 118 -16.95 -3.52 9.88
N SER A 119 -17.90 -2.91 9.18
CA SER A 119 -19.06 -3.60 8.61
C SER A 119 -19.61 -2.90 7.38
N PHE A 120 -20.24 -3.68 6.51
CA PHE A 120 -21.02 -3.21 5.37
C PHE A 120 -22.32 -3.99 5.26
N GLY A 121 -23.47 -3.28 5.17
CA GLY A 121 -24.78 -3.91 5.08
C GLY A 121 -25.14 -4.81 6.28
N GLY A 122 -24.62 -4.50 7.47
CA GLY A 122 -24.81 -5.27 8.70
C GLY A 122 -23.99 -6.56 8.78
N LYS A 123 -23.01 -6.77 7.89
CA LYS A 123 -22.06 -7.89 7.88
C LYS A 123 -20.65 -7.36 8.15
N ARG A 124 -19.84 -8.16 8.86
CA ARG A 124 -18.44 -7.80 9.08
C ARG A 124 -17.66 -7.71 7.77
N LEU A 125 -16.75 -6.76 7.68
CA LEU A 125 -15.77 -6.70 6.60
C LEU A 125 -14.95 -8.00 6.52
N ASN A 126 -14.29 -8.26 5.39
CA ASN A 126 -13.42 -9.44 5.27
C ASN A 126 -12.13 -9.22 6.07
N SER A 127 -11.21 -8.48 5.51
CA SER A 127 -9.94 -8.09 6.13
C SER A 127 -9.39 -6.87 5.35
N PRO A 128 -9.78 -5.64 5.72
CA PRO A 128 -9.28 -4.44 5.07
C PRO A 128 -7.77 -4.48 4.90
N ASN A 129 -7.30 -4.20 3.66
CA ASN A 129 -5.91 -4.46 3.29
C ASN A 129 -5.12 -3.17 3.07
N ASP A 130 -5.51 -2.32 2.13
CA ASP A 130 -4.86 -1.02 1.90
C ASP A 130 -5.89 0.12 1.93
N VAL A 131 -5.42 1.36 2.18
CA VAL A 131 -6.29 2.50 2.47
C VAL A 131 -5.69 3.80 1.97
N VAL A 132 -6.56 4.70 1.46
CA VAL A 132 -6.23 6.08 1.13
C VAL A 132 -7.30 7.02 1.65
N VAL A 133 -6.93 8.27 1.94
CA VAL A 133 -7.85 9.33 2.35
C VAL A 133 -7.84 10.41 1.28
N ALA A 134 -9.03 10.75 0.78
CA ALA A 134 -9.19 11.80 -0.21
C ALA A 134 -9.20 13.21 0.44
N SER A 135 -9.03 14.25 -0.38
CA SER A 135 -9.01 15.65 0.10
C SER A 135 -10.32 16.09 0.74
N ASP A 136 -11.46 15.45 0.39
CA ASP A 136 -12.77 15.66 1.02
C ASP A 136 -12.90 14.99 2.41
N GLY A 137 -11.88 14.23 2.83
CA GLY A 137 -11.84 13.48 4.08
C GLY A 137 -12.50 12.10 4.00
N SER A 138 -12.99 11.68 2.85
CA SER A 138 -13.50 10.31 2.67
C SER A 138 -12.37 9.30 2.73
N VAL A 139 -12.63 8.15 3.34
CA VAL A 139 -11.68 7.04 3.49
C VAL A 139 -12.05 5.95 2.50
N TRP A 140 -11.09 5.57 1.65
CA TRP A 140 -11.27 4.52 0.65
C TRP A 140 -10.34 3.36 0.95
N PHE A 141 -10.88 2.14 0.94
CA PHE A 141 -10.10 0.95 1.30
C PHE A 141 -10.51 -0.28 0.52
N THR A 142 -9.58 -1.21 0.39
CA THR A 142 -9.79 -2.53 -0.20
C THR A 142 -10.09 -3.56 0.87
N ASP A 143 -10.97 -4.53 0.59
CA ASP A 143 -11.41 -5.54 1.56
C ASP A 143 -11.36 -6.97 0.97
N PRO A 144 -10.17 -7.47 0.61
CA PRO A 144 -9.97 -8.86 0.22
C PRO A 144 -10.03 -9.79 1.44
N THR A 145 -9.88 -11.10 1.20
CA THR A 145 -10.01 -12.12 2.27
C THR A 145 -8.69 -12.57 2.88
N TYR A 146 -7.55 -11.93 2.59
CA TYR A 146 -6.23 -12.40 3.03
C TYR A 146 -6.13 -12.66 4.54
N GLY A 147 -6.63 -11.74 5.36
CA GLY A 147 -6.59 -11.86 6.82
C GLY A 147 -7.58 -12.85 7.41
N ILE A 148 -8.51 -13.39 6.61
CA ILE A 148 -9.46 -14.44 7.04
C ILE A 148 -9.26 -15.77 6.33
N ASP A 149 -8.40 -15.86 5.31
CA ASP A 149 -8.10 -17.13 4.62
C ASP A 149 -7.35 -18.12 5.52
N SER A 150 -6.55 -17.61 6.47
CA SER A 150 -5.76 -18.43 7.40
C SER A 150 -5.42 -17.66 8.68
N ASN A 151 -4.72 -18.31 9.62
CA ASN A 151 -4.21 -17.65 10.83
C ASN A 151 -2.79 -17.07 10.65
N ALA A 152 -2.30 -16.96 9.43
CA ALA A 152 -0.95 -16.44 9.18
C ALA A 152 -0.89 -14.89 9.19
N GLU A 153 -1.98 -14.24 8.78
CA GLU A 153 -2.06 -12.79 8.61
C GLU A 153 -3.33 -12.20 9.26
N GLY A 154 -3.97 -12.97 10.15
CA GLY A 154 -5.21 -12.60 10.81
C GLY A 154 -5.83 -13.80 11.50
N TYR A 155 -7.15 -13.89 11.51
CA TYR A 155 -7.89 -15.00 12.11
C TYR A 155 -8.81 -15.64 11.09
N ALA A 156 -8.58 -16.94 10.79
CA ALA A 156 -9.36 -17.69 9.82
C ALA A 156 -10.86 -17.61 10.10
N ALA A 157 -11.64 -17.21 9.10
CA ALA A 157 -13.09 -17.07 9.18
C ALA A 157 -13.72 -17.16 7.78
N GLU A 158 -15.01 -17.41 7.73
CA GLU A 158 -15.77 -17.32 6.49
C GLU A 158 -16.10 -15.83 6.18
N SER A 159 -16.09 -15.48 4.89
CA SER A 159 -16.57 -14.17 4.45
C SER A 159 -18.07 -14.05 4.65
N GLU A 160 -18.50 -13.07 5.44
CA GLU A 160 -19.92 -12.78 5.62
C GLU A 160 -20.50 -12.04 4.41
N ILE A 161 -19.68 -11.20 3.76
CA ILE A 161 -20.05 -10.39 2.58
C ILE A 161 -20.13 -11.27 1.32
N GLY A 162 -19.17 -12.19 1.12
CA GLY A 162 -19.13 -13.12 0.01
C GLY A 162 -18.54 -12.54 -1.29
N SER A 163 -17.94 -11.35 -1.23
CA SER A 163 -17.20 -10.70 -2.31
C SER A 163 -16.06 -9.87 -1.72
N SER A 164 -15.06 -9.55 -2.55
CA SER A 164 -14.00 -8.62 -2.19
C SER A 164 -14.25 -7.30 -2.91
N ASN A 165 -14.35 -6.21 -2.18
CA ASN A 165 -14.78 -4.93 -2.73
C ASN A 165 -13.78 -3.81 -2.40
N VAL A 166 -13.90 -2.70 -3.13
CA VAL A 166 -13.38 -1.41 -2.71
C VAL A 166 -14.53 -0.62 -2.09
N TYR A 167 -14.30 -0.06 -0.92
CA TYR A 167 -15.29 0.70 -0.18
C TYR A 167 -14.87 2.16 -0.02
N ARG A 168 -15.87 3.04 0.16
CA ARG A 168 -15.75 4.42 0.58
C ARG A 168 -16.52 4.64 1.87
N VAL A 169 -15.93 5.34 2.81
CA VAL A 169 -16.61 5.85 4.02
C VAL A 169 -16.85 7.35 3.84
N ASP A 170 -18.10 7.76 3.94
CA ASP A 170 -18.46 9.16 3.88
C ASP A 170 -18.00 9.91 5.14
N PRO A 171 -17.26 11.03 5.02
CA PRO A 171 -16.67 11.71 6.18
C PRO A 171 -17.69 12.38 7.10
N SER A 172 -18.89 12.66 6.60
CA SER A 172 -19.92 13.37 7.36
C SER A 172 -20.87 12.45 8.08
N SER A 173 -21.27 11.34 7.45
CA SER A 173 -22.25 10.39 7.98
C SER A 173 -21.62 9.13 8.56
N GLY A 174 -20.38 8.79 8.16
CA GLY A 174 -19.76 7.49 8.46
C GLY A 174 -20.35 6.33 7.65
N GLU A 175 -21.21 6.60 6.67
CA GLU A 175 -21.80 5.56 5.83
C GLU A 175 -20.74 4.90 4.95
N VAL A 176 -20.75 3.55 4.94
CA VAL A 176 -19.88 2.73 4.07
C VAL A 176 -20.64 2.37 2.81
N SER A 177 -20.07 2.69 1.65
CA SER A 177 -20.61 2.35 0.34
C SER A 177 -19.61 1.52 -0.48
N ALA A 178 -20.09 0.53 -1.22
CA ALA A 178 -19.26 -0.27 -2.12
C ALA A 178 -19.09 0.47 -3.45
N GLN A 179 -17.85 0.67 -3.88
CA GLN A 179 -17.49 1.44 -5.06
C GLN A 179 -17.09 0.55 -6.25
N VAL A 180 -16.26 -0.48 -5.99
CA VAL A 180 -15.88 -1.48 -7.00
C VAL A 180 -16.17 -2.86 -6.45
N THR A 181 -16.94 -3.66 -7.16
CA THR A 181 -17.46 -4.95 -6.67
C THR A 181 -17.16 -6.14 -7.59
N ASP A 182 -16.39 -5.92 -8.65
CA ASP A 182 -16.10 -6.89 -9.70
C ASP A 182 -14.62 -7.31 -9.76
N MET A 183 -13.87 -7.01 -8.69
CA MET A 183 -12.48 -7.46 -8.53
C MET A 183 -12.41 -8.79 -7.78
N VAL A 184 -11.37 -9.57 -8.07
CA VAL A 184 -11.16 -10.88 -7.42
C VAL A 184 -10.50 -10.70 -6.06
N ARG A 185 -9.39 -9.94 -6.01
CA ARG A 185 -8.66 -9.60 -4.79
C ARG A 185 -8.08 -8.19 -4.89
N PRO A 186 -8.90 -7.16 -4.68
CA PRO A 186 -8.41 -5.79 -4.64
C PRO A 186 -7.40 -5.65 -3.51
N ASN A 187 -6.25 -4.99 -3.78
CA ASN A 187 -5.14 -4.86 -2.86
C ASN A 187 -4.73 -3.39 -2.74
N GLY A 188 -3.58 -2.97 -3.26
CA GLY A 188 -3.16 -1.57 -3.23
C GLY A 188 -4.15 -0.65 -3.95
N LEU A 189 -4.29 0.59 -3.44
CA LEU A 189 -5.08 1.62 -4.10
C LEU A 189 -4.43 3.00 -3.92
N ALA A 190 -4.61 3.88 -4.91
CA ALA A 190 -4.13 5.25 -4.86
C ALA A 190 -4.95 6.15 -5.79
N PHE A 191 -5.12 7.42 -5.41
CA PHE A 191 -5.68 8.45 -6.29
C PHE A 191 -4.62 9.04 -7.22
N SER A 192 -5.07 9.54 -8.38
CA SER A 192 -4.28 10.51 -9.16
C SER A 192 -4.06 11.80 -8.35
N PRO A 193 -3.03 12.62 -8.65
CA PRO A 193 -2.77 13.86 -7.91
C PRO A 193 -3.93 14.86 -7.89
N ASP A 194 -4.80 14.83 -8.90
CA ASP A 194 -6.01 15.64 -8.99
C ASP A 194 -7.28 14.95 -8.45
N GLU A 195 -7.11 13.72 -7.93
CA GLU A 195 -8.16 12.85 -7.39
C GLU A 195 -9.31 12.53 -8.36
N SER A 196 -9.14 12.79 -9.66
CA SER A 196 -10.12 12.46 -10.68
C SER A 196 -10.14 10.98 -11.05
N LYS A 197 -9.11 10.22 -10.62
CA LYS A 197 -8.95 8.80 -10.89
C LYS A 197 -8.54 8.04 -9.63
N LEU A 198 -9.08 6.82 -9.50
CA LEU A 198 -8.66 5.83 -8.50
C LEU A 198 -8.00 4.65 -9.23
N PHE A 199 -6.80 4.32 -8.84
CA PHE A 199 -6.10 3.12 -9.28
C PHE A 199 -6.27 2.03 -8.22
N VAL A 200 -6.49 0.79 -8.64
CA VAL A 200 -6.62 -0.37 -7.73
C VAL A 200 -5.95 -1.58 -8.35
N SER A 201 -5.07 -2.25 -7.60
CA SER A 201 -4.47 -3.52 -8.02
C SER A 201 -5.42 -4.69 -7.75
N ASP A 202 -5.44 -5.66 -8.67
CA ASP A 202 -6.12 -6.94 -8.48
C ASP A 202 -5.10 -8.07 -8.50
N THR A 203 -4.91 -8.70 -7.35
CA THR A 203 -3.95 -9.76 -7.09
C THR A 203 -4.56 -11.15 -7.16
N GLY A 204 -5.69 -11.31 -7.87
CA GLY A 204 -6.48 -12.52 -7.93
C GLY A 204 -5.72 -13.77 -8.36
N VAL A 205 -4.68 -13.64 -9.20
CA VAL A 205 -3.83 -14.76 -9.63
C VAL A 205 -3.15 -15.47 -8.44
N SER A 206 -2.96 -14.81 -7.31
CA SER A 206 -2.36 -15.40 -6.11
C SER A 206 -3.18 -16.57 -5.53
N HIS A 207 -4.49 -16.62 -5.81
CA HIS A 207 -5.41 -17.62 -5.27
C HIS A 207 -6.31 -18.27 -6.33
N VAL A 208 -6.40 -17.69 -7.53
CA VAL A 208 -7.22 -18.19 -8.64
C VAL A 208 -6.33 -18.40 -9.84
N GLU A 209 -6.23 -19.64 -10.33
CA GLU A 209 -5.45 -19.95 -11.53
C GLU A 209 -5.95 -19.16 -12.73
N GLY A 210 -5.05 -18.40 -13.38
CA GLY A 210 -5.38 -17.50 -14.47
C GLY A 210 -6.11 -16.23 -14.05
N GLY A 211 -6.19 -15.96 -12.75
CA GLY A 211 -6.79 -14.74 -12.19
C GLY A 211 -6.05 -13.46 -12.58
N PRO A 212 -6.63 -12.29 -12.27
CA PRO A 212 -6.05 -11.00 -12.60
C PRO A 212 -4.73 -10.76 -11.83
N ARG A 213 -3.84 -9.98 -12.47
CA ARG A 213 -2.59 -9.47 -11.91
C ARG A 213 -2.28 -8.09 -12.50
N HIS A 214 -3.22 -7.20 -12.37
CA HIS A 214 -3.17 -5.91 -13.05
C HIS A 214 -3.61 -4.79 -12.12
N ILE A 215 -3.29 -3.55 -12.48
CA ILE A 215 -3.88 -2.36 -11.90
C ILE A 215 -4.99 -1.90 -12.86
N ARG A 216 -6.17 -1.64 -12.31
CA ARG A 216 -7.27 -0.95 -13.01
C ARG A 216 -7.29 0.51 -12.60
N VAL A 217 -7.73 1.37 -13.50
CA VAL A 217 -7.98 2.78 -13.27
C VAL A 217 -9.46 3.08 -13.49
N PHE A 218 -10.04 3.82 -12.57
CA PHE A 218 -11.46 4.20 -12.54
C PHE A 218 -11.57 5.72 -12.49
N ASP A 219 -12.57 6.27 -13.19
CA ASP A 219 -12.94 7.67 -13.04
C ASP A 219 -13.72 7.86 -11.73
N VAL A 220 -13.39 8.93 -10.99
CA VAL A 220 -14.00 9.26 -9.69
C VAL A 220 -14.57 10.66 -9.72
N ASP A 221 -15.76 10.82 -9.18
CA ASP A 221 -16.36 12.12 -8.86
C ASP A 221 -16.49 12.24 -7.32
N LEU A 222 -15.55 12.94 -6.68
CA LEU A 222 -15.56 13.16 -5.24
C LEU A 222 -16.73 14.03 -4.77
N ALA A 223 -17.33 14.85 -5.66
CA ALA A 223 -18.47 15.70 -5.27
C ALA A 223 -19.72 14.89 -4.97
N VAL A 224 -19.85 13.71 -5.62
CA VAL A 224 -20.92 12.73 -5.32
C VAL A 224 -20.38 11.53 -4.54
N GLY A 225 -19.05 11.36 -4.47
CA GLY A 225 -18.39 10.28 -3.75
C GLY A 225 -18.54 8.91 -4.42
N GLU A 226 -18.43 8.86 -5.74
CA GLU A 226 -18.67 7.64 -6.51
C GLU A 226 -17.60 7.39 -7.58
N VAL A 227 -17.33 6.12 -7.82
CA VAL A 227 -16.69 5.66 -9.07
C VAL A 227 -17.73 5.74 -10.18
N THR A 228 -17.39 6.39 -11.30
CA THR A 228 -18.35 6.75 -12.36
C THR A 228 -18.28 5.87 -13.60
N ASP A 229 -17.31 4.95 -13.67
CA ASP A 229 -17.14 4.03 -14.80
C ASP A 229 -16.83 2.59 -14.36
N GLY A 230 -16.72 1.67 -15.32
CA GLY A 230 -16.37 0.25 -15.05
C GLY A 230 -14.86 -0.01 -14.92
N GLY A 231 -14.03 1.03 -15.01
CA GLY A 231 -12.58 0.94 -14.95
C GLY A 231 -11.93 0.23 -16.15
N ALA A 232 -10.71 0.59 -16.45
CA ALA A 232 -9.89 -0.01 -17.50
C ALA A 232 -8.58 -0.58 -16.92
N VAL A 233 -7.98 -1.58 -17.56
CA VAL A 233 -6.65 -2.07 -17.18
C VAL A 233 -5.63 -1.00 -17.54
N PHE A 234 -4.91 -0.49 -16.54
CA PHE A 234 -3.82 0.45 -16.70
C PHE A 234 -2.50 -0.25 -16.99
N ALA A 235 -2.13 -1.23 -16.17
CA ALA A 235 -0.91 -2.01 -16.32
C ALA A 235 -1.10 -3.45 -15.87
N THR A 236 -0.42 -4.39 -16.53
CA THR A 236 -0.37 -5.80 -16.11
C THR A 236 1.00 -6.12 -15.55
N CYS A 237 1.06 -6.74 -14.39
CA CYS A 237 2.32 -7.10 -13.74
C CYS A 237 3.11 -8.10 -14.61
N PRO A 238 4.36 -7.81 -14.96
CA PRO A 238 5.15 -8.71 -15.80
C PRO A 238 5.51 -10.01 -15.09
N ALA A 239 5.71 -9.97 -13.76
CA ALA A 239 6.00 -11.14 -12.94
C ALA A 239 5.40 -10.97 -11.54
N GLY A 240 4.75 -12.01 -11.02
CA GLY A 240 4.04 -11.94 -9.73
C GLY A 240 2.77 -11.10 -9.82
N VAL A 241 2.58 -10.20 -8.86
CA VAL A 241 1.44 -9.28 -8.73
C VAL A 241 1.95 -7.87 -8.43
N PHE A 242 1.15 -6.87 -8.73
CA PHE A 242 1.28 -5.55 -8.10
C PHE A 242 0.54 -5.60 -6.76
N ASP A 243 1.25 -5.33 -5.67
CA ASP A 243 0.66 -5.28 -4.33
C ASP A 243 0.27 -3.84 -3.98
N GLY A 244 1.04 -3.13 -3.18
CA GLY A 244 0.84 -1.70 -2.94
C GLY A 244 1.56 -0.82 -3.96
N PHE A 245 1.12 0.41 -4.11
CA PHE A 245 1.72 1.39 -5.03
C PHE A 245 1.36 2.82 -4.64
N ARG A 246 2.09 3.80 -5.19
CA ARG A 246 1.82 5.24 -5.04
C ARG A 246 1.93 5.95 -6.39
N LEU A 247 1.26 7.10 -6.51
CA LEU A 247 1.50 8.04 -7.62
C LEU A 247 2.33 9.21 -7.11
N ASP A 248 3.28 9.67 -7.93
CA ASP A 248 4.00 10.92 -7.67
C ASP A 248 3.22 12.14 -8.16
N ALA A 249 3.72 13.34 -7.88
CA ALA A 249 3.05 14.61 -8.23
C ALA A 249 2.86 14.83 -9.74
N ASP A 250 3.63 14.15 -10.59
CA ASP A 250 3.48 14.18 -12.05
C ASP A 250 2.54 13.08 -12.57
N GLY A 251 1.93 12.30 -11.68
CA GLY A 251 0.99 11.22 -12.01
C GLY A 251 1.67 9.94 -12.50
N ARG A 252 2.99 9.79 -12.31
CA ARG A 252 3.66 8.52 -12.59
C ARG A 252 3.30 7.53 -11.48
N LEU A 253 2.97 6.31 -11.89
CA LEU A 253 2.62 5.23 -10.97
C LEU A 253 3.87 4.40 -10.65
N TRP A 254 4.19 4.32 -9.36
CA TRP A 254 5.26 3.50 -8.81
C TRP A 254 4.65 2.30 -8.12
N ALA A 255 4.79 1.11 -8.73
CA ALA A 255 4.11 -0.10 -8.29
C ALA A 255 5.09 -1.16 -7.79
N SER A 256 4.79 -1.72 -6.63
CA SER A 256 5.51 -2.86 -6.08
C SER A 256 5.35 -4.12 -6.95
N GLY A 257 6.27 -5.05 -6.85
CA GLY A 257 6.22 -6.32 -7.57
C GLY A 257 7.35 -7.27 -7.16
N GLU A 258 7.33 -8.47 -7.73
CA GLU A 258 8.29 -9.53 -7.41
C GLU A 258 9.76 -9.10 -7.64
N GLN A 259 10.01 -8.21 -8.59
CA GLN A 259 11.36 -7.78 -8.96
C GLN A 259 11.77 -6.45 -8.32
N GLY A 260 10.90 -5.82 -7.51
CA GLY A 260 11.10 -4.50 -6.93
C GLY A 260 9.99 -3.52 -7.30
N VAL A 261 10.32 -2.27 -7.63
CA VAL A 261 9.34 -1.21 -7.92
C VAL A 261 9.38 -0.82 -9.39
N HIS A 262 8.26 -0.92 -10.06
CA HIS A 262 8.06 -0.53 -11.46
C HIS A 262 7.53 0.90 -11.55
N CYS A 263 8.14 1.75 -12.38
CA CYS A 263 7.69 3.11 -12.63
C CYS A 263 7.02 3.21 -14.00
N TYR A 264 5.75 3.59 -14.01
CA TYR A 264 4.96 3.84 -15.23
C TYR A 264 4.69 5.32 -15.40
N ASP A 265 4.71 5.81 -16.64
CA ASP A 265 4.21 7.15 -16.93
C ASP A 265 2.65 7.19 -16.87
N PRO A 266 2.04 8.41 -16.91
CA PRO A 266 0.58 8.53 -16.85
C PRO A 266 -0.18 7.82 -17.98
N ASP A 267 0.50 7.49 -19.09
CA ASP A 267 -0.08 6.76 -20.23
C ASP A 267 0.08 5.23 -20.09
N GLY A 268 0.70 4.74 -19.00
CA GLY A 268 0.91 3.33 -18.73
C GLY A 268 2.16 2.73 -19.40
N VAL A 269 3.10 3.56 -19.88
CA VAL A 269 4.37 3.09 -20.41
C VAL A 269 5.34 2.82 -19.25
N LEU A 270 5.88 1.61 -19.16
CA LEU A 270 6.89 1.23 -18.19
C LEU A 270 8.21 1.95 -18.49
N LEU A 271 8.60 2.88 -17.63
CA LEU A 271 9.84 3.66 -17.78
C LEU A 271 11.08 2.90 -17.29
N GLY A 272 10.94 2.17 -16.19
CA GLY A 272 12.03 1.41 -15.58
C GLY A 272 11.63 0.73 -14.29
N THR A 273 12.60 0.07 -13.66
CA THR A 273 12.39 -0.69 -12.42
C THR A 273 13.53 -0.43 -11.45
N ILE A 274 13.19 -0.16 -10.19
CA ILE A 274 14.12 -0.23 -9.05
C ILE A 274 14.13 -1.67 -8.60
N ARG A 275 15.27 -2.37 -8.78
CA ARG A 275 15.38 -3.77 -8.38
C ARG A 275 15.66 -3.91 -6.89
N LEU A 276 14.91 -4.78 -6.25
CA LEU A 276 15.14 -5.20 -4.87
C LEU A 276 15.60 -6.66 -4.83
N PRO A 277 16.37 -7.06 -3.81
CA PRO A 277 16.76 -8.45 -3.60
C PRO A 277 15.60 -9.34 -3.12
N GLU A 278 14.45 -8.74 -2.79
CA GLU A 278 13.25 -9.36 -2.26
C GLU A 278 12.01 -8.86 -3.01
N THR A 279 10.90 -9.58 -2.90
CA THR A 279 9.60 -9.09 -3.38
C THR A 279 9.21 -7.83 -2.63
N CYS A 280 8.96 -6.76 -3.38
CA CYS A 280 8.40 -5.53 -2.81
C CYS A 280 6.90 -5.69 -2.62
N ALA A 281 6.41 -5.37 -1.42
CA ALA A 281 5.00 -5.42 -1.09
C ALA A 281 4.34 -4.05 -1.23
N ASN A 282 4.96 -2.99 -0.69
CA ASN A 282 4.37 -1.65 -0.72
C ASN A 282 5.45 -0.57 -0.67
N LEU A 283 5.08 0.68 -0.86
CA LEU A 283 6.03 1.80 -0.89
C LEU A 283 5.39 3.11 -0.44
N GLU A 284 6.25 4.08 -0.02
CA GLU A 284 5.81 5.39 0.43
C GLU A 284 6.84 6.47 0.11
N PHE A 285 6.37 7.65 -0.30
CA PHE A 285 7.22 8.81 -0.54
C PHE A 285 7.41 9.68 0.71
N ALA A 286 8.64 10.11 0.95
CA ALA A 286 8.98 11.09 1.98
C ALA A 286 9.92 12.16 1.37
N GLY A 287 9.35 13.20 0.78
CA GLY A 287 10.11 14.14 -0.03
C GLY A 287 10.84 13.42 -1.18
N PRO A 288 12.17 13.53 -1.29
CA PRO A 288 12.93 12.83 -2.33
C PRO A 288 13.18 11.33 -2.03
N ASN A 289 12.84 10.85 -0.86
CA ASN A 289 13.05 9.47 -0.47
C ASN A 289 11.85 8.61 -0.86
N LEU A 290 12.12 7.44 -1.45
CA LEU A 290 11.15 6.37 -1.65
C LEU A 290 11.49 5.24 -0.69
N TYR A 291 10.61 5.00 0.28
CA TYR A 291 10.69 3.86 1.19
C TYR A 291 9.93 2.68 0.61
N MET A 292 10.48 1.49 0.71
CA MET A 292 9.94 0.26 0.12
C MET A 292 9.97 -0.84 1.17
N THR A 293 8.79 -1.34 1.53
CA THR A 293 8.66 -2.58 2.31
C THR A 293 8.76 -3.76 1.37
N ALA A 294 9.65 -4.68 1.71
CA ALA A 294 9.83 -5.91 0.96
C ALA A 294 9.79 -7.08 1.93
N THR A 295 9.55 -8.29 1.48
CA THR A 295 9.31 -9.50 2.28
C THR A 295 9.79 -9.43 3.74
N SER A 296 11.10 -9.23 3.96
CA SER A 296 11.69 -9.21 5.31
C SER A 296 12.25 -7.85 5.74
N SER A 297 12.22 -6.83 4.86
CA SER A 297 13.08 -5.67 5.00
C SER A 297 12.37 -4.34 4.69
N LEU A 298 12.97 -3.25 5.18
CA LEU A 298 12.68 -1.88 4.74
C LEU A 298 13.89 -1.37 3.95
N TYR A 299 13.64 -0.87 2.73
CA TYR A 299 14.64 -0.24 1.88
C TYR A 299 14.31 1.22 1.62
N ARG A 300 15.34 1.98 1.23
CA ARG A 300 15.20 3.37 0.78
C ARG A 300 16.05 3.61 -0.46
N VAL A 301 15.53 4.39 -1.39
CA VAL A 301 16.31 5.05 -2.45
C VAL A 301 15.99 6.53 -2.47
N ARG A 302 16.96 7.33 -2.95
CA ARG A 302 16.74 8.74 -3.20
C ARG A 302 16.45 8.98 -4.67
N LEU A 303 15.37 9.73 -4.93
CA LEU A 303 14.95 10.16 -6.25
C LEU A 303 15.39 11.61 -6.53
N SER A 304 15.32 12.04 -7.79
CA SER A 304 15.72 13.39 -8.22
C SER A 304 14.62 14.45 -8.00
N PHE A 305 13.42 14.03 -7.61
CA PHE A 305 12.27 14.90 -7.32
C PHE A 305 11.83 14.71 -5.88
N GLY A 306 11.10 15.69 -5.35
CA GLY A 306 10.57 15.65 -3.98
C GLY A 306 10.09 17.02 -3.55
#